data_6afa2aa528654877b2636e0b35218406
#
_entry.id   6afa2aa528654877b2636e0b35218406
#
_cell.length_a   1.000
_cell.length_b   1.000
_cell.length_c   1.000
_cell.angle_alpha   90.00
_cell.angle_beta   90.00
_cell.angle_gamma   90.00
#
_symmetry.space_group_name_H-M   'P 1'
#
loop_
_entity.id
_entity.type
_entity.pdbx_description
1 polymer ?
#
loop_
_entity_poly.entity_id
_entity_poly.type
_entity_poly.pdbx_seq_one_letter_code
_entity_poly.pdbx_strand_id
1 'polypeptide(L)'
;MKKHWLVSLVVVLLIATFLAACGAKAGEESAKPSNPGGPGPAVGLTGDATKGAEIFKANCVTCHGEEGKVGIANPGSADGTVASLNPIDETMVSSDMKTFATNIDLFIEHGSTPEANEGETPALSMTAFGDTKVLQPQDIADVIAYVISLNK
;
A
#
# COMPACT_ATOMS: atom_id res chain seq x y z
N MET A 1 5.93 -58.64 -18.81
CA MET A 1 6.57 -57.78 -17.77
C MET A 1 6.91 -56.35 -18.22
N LYS A 2 7.19 -56.08 -19.50
CA LYS A 2 7.57 -54.70 -19.98
C LYS A 2 6.36 -53.70 -20.05
N LYS A 3 5.16 -54.19 -20.20
CA LYS A 3 3.97 -53.34 -20.39
C LYS A 3 3.50 -52.65 -19.10
N HIS A 4 3.64 -53.27 -17.95
CA HIS A 4 3.26 -52.72 -16.66
C HIS A 4 4.26 -51.68 -16.15
N TRP A 5 5.52 -51.80 -16.54
CA TRP A 5 6.54 -50.81 -16.15
C TRP A 5 6.36 -49.44 -16.85
N LEU A 6 5.95 -49.47 -18.13
CA LEU A 6 5.65 -48.24 -18.87
C LEU A 6 4.42 -47.53 -18.30
N VAL A 7 3.38 -48.27 -17.89
CA VAL A 7 2.20 -47.66 -17.29
C VAL A 7 2.51 -47.04 -15.92
N SER A 8 3.35 -47.72 -15.10
CA SER A 8 3.79 -47.17 -13.82
C SER A 8 4.64 -45.89 -13.99
N LEU A 9 5.51 -45.81 -15.00
CA LEU A 9 6.33 -44.63 -15.31
C LEU A 9 5.46 -43.44 -15.74
N VAL A 10 4.44 -43.68 -16.56
CA VAL A 10 3.50 -42.60 -17.01
C VAL A 10 2.66 -42.08 -15.85
N VAL A 11 2.20 -42.96 -14.96
CA VAL A 11 1.42 -42.55 -13.77
C VAL A 11 2.26 -41.73 -12.80
N VAL A 12 3.52 -42.11 -12.56
CA VAL A 12 4.45 -41.35 -11.70
C VAL A 12 4.77 -39.98 -12.33
N LEU A 13 4.93 -39.91 -13.64
CA LEU A 13 5.23 -38.63 -14.35
C LEU A 13 4.00 -37.68 -14.30
N LEU A 14 2.77 -38.22 -14.38
CA LEU A 14 1.55 -37.42 -14.29
C LEU A 14 1.28 -36.91 -12.87
N ILE A 15 1.67 -37.63 -11.83
CA ILE A 15 1.54 -37.19 -10.44
C ILE A 15 2.57 -36.10 -10.12
N ALA A 16 3.77 -36.15 -10.70
CA ALA A 16 4.81 -35.14 -10.49
C ALA A 16 4.46 -33.77 -11.09
N THR A 17 3.61 -33.71 -12.12
CA THR A 17 3.19 -32.45 -12.74
C THR A 17 2.07 -31.74 -11.97
N PHE A 18 1.31 -32.42 -11.09
CA PHE A 18 0.25 -31.81 -10.29
C PHE A 18 0.75 -31.14 -9.00
N LEU A 19 1.96 -31.40 -8.55
CA LEU A 19 2.50 -30.83 -7.31
C LEU A 19 3.23 -29.48 -7.50
N ALA A 20 3.37 -28.99 -8.73
CA ALA A 20 4.05 -27.74 -9.02
C ALA A 20 3.10 -26.50 -9.08
N ALA A 21 1.81 -26.66 -8.83
CA ALA A 21 0.79 -25.61 -9.03
C ALA A 21 0.30 -24.93 -7.75
N CYS A 22 0.90 -25.20 -6.59
CA CYS A 22 0.50 -24.52 -5.34
C CYS A 22 1.72 -23.84 -4.69
N GLY A 23 2.15 -22.74 -5.26
CA GLY A 23 3.26 -21.95 -4.74
C GLY A 23 3.24 -20.49 -5.23
N ALA A 24 2.11 -20.01 -5.75
CA ALA A 24 1.93 -18.57 -5.86
C ALA A 24 1.62 -18.05 -4.45
N LYS A 25 2.63 -17.50 -3.75
CA LYS A 25 2.36 -16.55 -2.68
C LYS A 25 1.42 -15.52 -3.28
N ALA A 26 0.19 -15.43 -2.75
CA ALA A 26 -0.61 -14.25 -2.93
C ALA A 26 0.28 -13.10 -2.45
N GLY A 27 0.76 -12.27 -3.38
CA GLY A 27 1.45 -11.04 -3.02
C GLY A 27 0.47 -10.25 -2.18
N GLU A 28 0.94 -9.77 -1.05
CA GLU A 28 0.23 -8.78 -0.25
C GLU A 28 -0.12 -7.63 -1.19
N GLU A 29 -1.37 -7.55 -1.55
CA GLU A 29 -1.87 -6.45 -2.35
C GLU A 29 -1.97 -5.26 -1.41
N SER A 30 -0.98 -4.38 -1.47
CA SER A 30 -1.01 -3.07 -0.80
C SER A 30 -2.39 -2.44 -1.02
N ALA A 31 -2.98 -1.88 0.03
CA ALA A 31 -4.28 -1.22 -0.05
C ALA A 31 -4.29 -0.23 -1.22
N LYS A 32 -5.16 -0.48 -2.20
CA LYS A 32 -5.27 0.40 -3.38
C LYS A 32 -6.04 1.66 -3.01
N PRO A 33 -5.73 2.80 -3.62
CA PRO A 33 -6.57 3.99 -3.49
C PRO A 33 -8.02 3.67 -3.87
N SER A 34 -8.98 4.18 -3.11
CA SER A 34 -10.41 3.95 -3.33
C SER A 34 -10.93 4.58 -4.62
N ASN A 35 -10.21 5.55 -5.16
CA ASN A 35 -10.52 6.19 -6.45
C ASN A 35 -9.27 6.21 -7.32
N PRO A 36 -9.21 5.42 -8.42
CA PRO A 36 -8.06 5.35 -9.31
C PRO A 36 -8.01 6.52 -10.33
N GLY A 37 -8.54 7.68 -9.98
CA GLY A 37 -8.65 8.83 -10.88
C GLY A 37 -7.33 9.44 -11.36
N GLY A 38 -6.20 8.90 -10.94
CA GLY A 38 -4.87 9.40 -11.25
C GLY A 38 -4.33 10.40 -10.22
N PRO A 39 -3.06 10.84 -10.37
CA PRO A 39 -2.44 11.72 -9.40
C PRO A 39 -3.12 13.08 -9.36
N GLY A 40 -3.21 13.63 -8.14
CA GLY A 40 -3.71 14.96 -7.89
C GLY A 40 -2.74 16.07 -8.35
N PRO A 41 -3.16 17.32 -8.26
CA PRO A 41 -2.32 18.45 -8.65
C PRO A 41 -1.07 18.64 -7.78
N ALA A 42 -1.04 18.04 -6.58
CA ALA A 42 0.07 18.13 -5.63
C ALA A 42 1.39 17.61 -6.21
N VAL A 43 1.36 16.57 -7.04
CA VAL A 43 2.56 15.95 -7.66
C VAL A 43 3.34 16.92 -8.55
N GLY A 44 2.68 17.98 -9.05
CA GLY A 44 3.31 19.05 -9.85
C GLY A 44 3.91 20.18 -9.02
N LEU A 45 3.73 20.18 -7.71
CA LEU A 45 4.15 21.24 -6.81
C LEU A 45 5.44 20.90 -6.08
N THR A 46 6.17 21.92 -5.63
CA THR A 46 7.32 21.73 -4.74
C THR A 46 6.82 21.75 -3.29
N GLY A 47 7.01 20.66 -2.57
CA GLY A 47 6.62 20.55 -1.17
C GLY A 47 7.72 21.01 -0.21
N ASP A 48 7.30 21.49 0.96
CA ASP A 48 8.14 21.86 2.10
C ASP A 48 7.98 20.82 3.22
N ALA A 49 9.00 20.00 3.44
CA ALA A 49 8.96 18.94 4.44
C ALA A 49 8.74 19.45 5.87
N THR A 50 9.17 20.68 6.18
CA THR A 50 8.97 21.26 7.53
C THR A 50 7.49 21.58 7.76
N LYS A 51 6.83 22.19 6.79
CA LYS A 51 5.39 22.42 6.84
C LYS A 51 4.63 21.10 6.79
N GLY A 52 5.08 20.16 5.96
CA GLY A 52 4.51 18.82 5.87
C GLY A 52 4.52 18.09 7.20
N ALA A 53 5.57 18.23 8.02
CA ALA A 53 5.63 17.67 9.35
C ALA A 53 4.52 18.22 10.28
N GLU A 54 4.24 19.52 10.20
CA GLU A 54 3.16 20.15 10.99
C GLU A 54 1.79 19.66 10.55
N ILE A 55 1.56 19.58 9.23
CA ILE A 55 0.30 19.08 8.66
C ILE A 55 0.12 17.60 9.00
N PHE A 56 1.17 16.80 8.89
CA PHE A 56 1.19 15.38 9.25
C PHE A 56 0.82 15.18 10.72
N LYS A 57 1.39 15.97 11.61
CA LYS A 57 1.08 15.94 13.04
C LYS A 57 -0.40 16.24 13.30
N ALA A 58 -0.99 17.16 12.58
CA ALA A 58 -2.38 17.56 12.76
C ALA A 58 -3.40 16.55 12.19
N ASN A 59 -3.05 15.83 11.11
CA ASN A 59 -4.03 15.06 10.34
C ASN A 59 -3.71 13.55 10.23
N CYS A 60 -2.45 13.14 10.40
CA CYS A 60 -2.02 11.77 10.05
C CYS A 60 -1.57 10.95 11.26
N VAL A 61 -1.01 11.60 12.30
CA VAL A 61 -0.43 10.94 13.49
C VAL A 61 -1.43 10.04 14.21
N THR A 62 -2.71 10.44 14.25
CA THR A 62 -3.76 9.65 14.92
C THR A 62 -3.82 8.22 14.41
N CYS A 63 -3.60 8.00 13.11
CA CYS A 63 -3.63 6.69 12.48
C CYS A 63 -2.24 6.10 12.25
N HIS A 64 -1.28 6.91 11.79
CA HIS A 64 0.06 6.46 11.39
C HIS A 64 1.12 6.56 12.49
N GLY A 65 0.80 7.14 13.64
CA GLY A 65 1.74 7.34 14.75
C GLY A 65 2.76 8.45 14.51
N GLU A 66 3.53 8.75 15.55
CA GLU A 66 4.59 9.75 15.50
C GLU A 66 5.62 9.38 14.42
N GLU A 67 5.94 10.34 13.55
CA GLU A 67 6.85 10.15 12.42
C GLU A 67 6.49 8.97 11.50
N GLY A 68 5.23 8.54 11.52
CA GLY A 68 4.76 7.41 10.69
C GLY A 68 5.30 6.04 11.07
N LYS A 69 5.88 5.88 12.28
CA LYS A 69 6.59 4.64 12.67
C LYS A 69 5.69 3.51 13.15
N VAL A 70 4.59 3.84 13.82
CA VAL A 70 3.70 2.83 14.43
C VAL A 70 2.26 3.24 14.23
N GLY A 71 1.57 2.57 13.32
CA GLY A 71 0.14 2.76 13.11
C GLY A 71 -0.71 2.14 14.21
N ILE A 72 -1.94 2.62 14.36
CA ILE A 72 -2.92 2.04 15.27
C ILE A 72 -3.36 0.65 14.81
N ALA A 73 -3.99 -0.11 15.72
CA ALA A 73 -4.55 -1.42 15.40
C ALA A 73 -5.57 -1.31 14.25
N ASN A 74 -5.43 -2.18 13.25
CA ASN A 74 -6.31 -2.30 12.10
C ASN A 74 -6.55 -3.80 11.83
N PRO A 75 -7.41 -4.46 12.62
CA PRO A 75 -7.60 -5.92 12.58
C PRO A 75 -8.03 -6.47 11.22
N GLY A 76 -8.60 -5.62 10.37
CA GLY A 76 -9.01 -6.01 9.03
C GLY A 76 -7.90 -5.89 7.97
N SER A 77 -6.73 -5.37 8.31
CA SER A 77 -5.58 -5.36 7.41
C SER A 77 -4.71 -6.59 7.58
N ALA A 78 -3.92 -6.92 6.54
CA ALA A 78 -3.02 -8.08 6.56
C ALA A 78 -2.02 -8.02 7.74
N ASP A 79 -1.53 -6.83 8.08
CA ASP A 79 -0.55 -6.62 9.15
C ASP A 79 -1.19 -6.38 10.52
N GLY A 80 -2.53 -6.30 10.60
CA GLY A 80 -3.25 -6.00 11.83
C GLY A 80 -3.08 -4.57 12.34
N THR A 81 -2.38 -3.71 11.60
CA THR A 81 -2.14 -2.30 11.93
C THR A 81 -2.32 -1.41 10.69
N VAL A 82 -2.49 -0.11 10.91
CA VAL A 82 -2.37 0.88 9.83
C VAL A 82 -0.92 0.87 9.32
N ALA A 83 -0.75 0.94 8.02
CA ALA A 83 0.56 0.85 7.36
C ALA A 83 1.56 1.87 7.92
N SER A 84 2.78 1.40 8.19
CA SER A 84 3.91 2.27 8.52
C SER A 84 4.28 3.16 7.33
N LEU A 85 4.69 4.38 7.62
CA LEU A 85 5.23 5.32 6.64
C LEU A 85 6.73 5.58 6.88
N ASN A 86 7.31 4.95 7.90
CA ASN A 86 8.73 5.08 8.25
C ASN A 86 9.25 3.79 8.93
N PRO A 87 9.77 2.82 8.19
CA PRO A 87 9.85 2.82 6.73
C PRO A 87 8.47 2.66 6.07
N ILE A 88 8.32 3.27 4.91
CA ILE A 88 7.18 3.03 4.03
C ILE A 88 7.38 1.70 3.27
N ASP A 89 6.28 1.06 2.87
CA ASP A 89 6.32 -0.16 2.08
C ASP A 89 7.23 0.00 0.84
N GLU A 90 8.10 -0.98 0.61
CA GLU A 90 9.09 -0.93 -0.47
C GLU A 90 8.47 -0.83 -1.87
N THR A 91 7.24 -1.33 -2.05
CA THR A 91 6.51 -1.22 -3.32
C THR A 91 6.08 0.21 -3.63
N MET A 92 5.99 1.07 -2.61
CA MET A 92 5.71 2.50 -2.75
C MET A 92 6.94 3.31 -3.16
N VAL A 93 8.16 2.81 -2.81
CA VAL A 93 9.41 3.53 -3.04
C VAL A 93 9.81 3.49 -4.51
N SER A 94 10.31 4.60 -5.03
CA SER A 94 10.90 4.66 -6.36
C SER A 94 12.15 5.53 -6.34
N SER A 95 13.15 5.17 -7.15
CA SER A 95 14.31 6.03 -7.42
C SER A 95 13.93 7.27 -8.25
N ASP A 96 12.86 7.19 -9.01
CA ASP A 96 12.22 8.36 -9.62
C ASP A 96 11.34 9.07 -8.60
N MET A 97 11.77 10.23 -8.15
CA MET A 97 11.08 11.01 -7.12
C MET A 97 9.65 11.41 -7.51
N LYS A 98 9.38 11.59 -8.81
CA LYS A 98 8.02 11.88 -9.26
C LYS A 98 7.10 10.68 -9.10
N THR A 99 7.59 9.50 -9.44
CA THR A 99 6.87 8.23 -9.24
C THR A 99 6.63 7.99 -7.75
N PHE A 100 7.64 8.18 -6.91
CA PHE A 100 7.48 8.04 -5.46
C PHE A 100 6.45 9.01 -4.89
N ALA A 101 6.53 10.28 -5.28
CA ALA A 101 5.54 11.28 -4.89
C ALA A 101 4.13 10.91 -5.37
N THR A 102 4.00 10.40 -6.60
CA THR A 102 2.71 9.95 -7.16
C THR A 102 2.12 8.80 -6.35
N ASN A 103 2.94 7.81 -5.96
CA ASN A 103 2.46 6.67 -5.17
C ASN A 103 1.88 7.11 -3.83
N ILE A 104 2.51 8.09 -3.16
CA ILE A 104 2.01 8.66 -1.90
C ILE A 104 0.76 9.53 -2.15
N ASP A 105 0.79 10.35 -3.19
CA ASP A 105 -0.29 11.27 -3.55
C ASP A 105 -1.62 10.55 -3.75
N LEU A 106 -1.62 9.43 -4.47
CA LEU A 106 -2.83 8.66 -4.75
C LEU A 106 -3.60 8.29 -3.47
N PHE A 107 -2.88 7.95 -2.38
CA PHE A 107 -3.50 7.65 -1.09
C PHE A 107 -4.00 8.90 -0.35
N ILE A 108 -3.25 9.99 -0.41
CA ILE A 108 -3.65 11.24 0.25
C ILE A 108 -4.80 11.89 -0.52
N GLU A 109 -4.75 11.88 -1.85
CA GLU A 109 -5.78 12.47 -2.70
C GLU A 109 -7.10 11.70 -2.58
N HIS A 110 -7.07 10.37 -2.79
CA HIS A 110 -8.26 9.54 -2.96
C HIS A 110 -8.60 8.66 -1.75
N GLY A 111 -7.71 8.60 -0.74
CA GLY A 111 -7.89 7.69 0.38
C GLY A 111 -7.70 6.22 0.00
N SER A 112 -8.11 5.35 0.90
CA SER A 112 -8.17 3.90 0.64
C SER A 112 -9.43 3.31 1.23
N THR A 113 -10.08 2.43 0.48
CA THR A 113 -11.17 1.60 0.98
C THR A 113 -10.71 0.15 0.82
N PRO A 114 -10.24 -0.48 1.90
CA PRO A 114 -9.84 -1.87 1.84
C PRO A 114 -11.04 -2.74 1.48
N GLU A 115 -10.84 -3.73 0.63
CA GLU A 115 -11.85 -4.74 0.36
C GLU A 115 -12.00 -5.62 1.60
N ALA A 116 -13.22 -5.68 2.15
CA ALA A 116 -13.56 -6.64 3.19
C ALA A 116 -14.08 -7.91 2.52
N ASN A 117 -13.51 -9.07 2.87
CA ASN A 117 -14.10 -10.34 2.51
C ASN A 117 -15.35 -10.58 3.35
N GLU A 118 -16.34 -11.33 2.80
CA GLU A 118 -17.56 -11.67 3.55
C GLU A 118 -17.19 -12.36 4.88
N GLY A 119 -17.66 -11.78 5.99
CA GLY A 119 -17.45 -12.31 7.34
C GLY A 119 -16.16 -11.88 8.03
N GLU A 120 -15.32 -11.08 7.40
CA GLU A 120 -14.12 -10.51 8.01
C GLU A 120 -14.39 -9.12 8.60
N THR A 121 -13.57 -8.75 9.59
CA THR A 121 -13.59 -7.38 10.11
C THR A 121 -13.06 -6.45 9.03
N PRO A 122 -13.82 -5.42 8.59
CA PRO A 122 -13.33 -4.50 7.58
C PRO A 122 -12.12 -3.72 8.11
N ALA A 123 -11.13 -3.53 7.25
CA ALA A 123 -9.99 -2.68 7.54
C ALA A 123 -10.42 -1.21 7.63
N LEU A 124 -9.62 -0.41 8.35
CA LEU A 124 -9.83 1.03 8.41
C LEU A 124 -9.56 1.68 7.05
N SER A 125 -10.43 2.59 6.67
CA SER A 125 -10.26 3.39 5.46
C SER A 125 -9.41 4.62 5.75
N MET A 126 -8.52 4.98 4.83
CA MET A 126 -7.86 6.27 4.83
C MET A 126 -8.79 7.32 4.23
N THR A 127 -8.85 8.49 4.86
CA THR A 127 -9.62 9.63 4.35
C THR A 127 -9.05 10.12 3.02
N ALA A 128 -9.91 10.41 2.04
CA ALA A 128 -9.56 11.08 0.80
C ALA A 128 -9.39 12.59 1.04
N PHE A 129 -8.23 13.01 1.49
CA PHE A 129 -8.00 14.40 1.92
C PHE A 129 -8.10 15.40 0.77
N GLY A 130 -7.64 15.02 -0.43
CA GLY A 130 -7.73 15.86 -1.63
C GLY A 130 -9.15 15.92 -2.17
N ASP A 131 -9.80 14.80 -2.43
CA ASP A 131 -11.15 14.72 -2.97
C ASP A 131 -12.17 15.42 -2.06
N THR A 132 -12.00 15.31 -0.75
CA THR A 132 -12.85 15.98 0.24
C THR A 132 -12.45 17.43 0.51
N LYS A 133 -11.34 17.89 -0.07
CA LYS A 133 -10.78 19.25 0.10
C LYS A 133 -10.45 19.60 1.55
N VAL A 134 -10.17 18.59 2.38
CA VAL A 134 -9.66 18.79 3.75
C VAL A 134 -8.26 19.38 3.71
N LEU A 135 -7.42 18.89 2.75
CA LEU A 135 -6.12 19.45 2.44
C LEU A 135 -6.14 20.09 1.06
N GLN A 136 -5.45 21.23 0.93
CA GLN A 136 -5.24 21.86 -0.37
C GLN A 136 -4.07 21.16 -1.09
N PRO A 137 -3.95 21.30 -2.42
CA PRO A 137 -2.85 20.66 -3.18
C PRO A 137 -1.44 20.99 -2.63
N GLN A 138 -1.22 22.20 -2.13
CA GLN A 138 0.07 22.57 -1.55
C GLN A 138 0.31 21.85 -0.21
N ASP A 139 -0.73 21.68 0.61
CA ASP A 139 -0.64 20.95 1.88
C ASP A 139 -0.28 19.48 1.62
N ILE A 140 -0.88 18.89 0.58
CA ILE A 140 -0.59 17.51 0.15
C ILE A 140 0.86 17.41 -0.35
N ALA A 141 1.32 18.34 -1.16
CA ALA A 141 2.71 18.38 -1.63
C ALA A 141 3.70 18.47 -0.46
N ASP A 142 3.38 19.28 0.55
CA ASP A 142 4.21 19.45 1.74
C ASP A 142 4.25 18.14 2.56
N VAL A 143 3.12 17.45 2.74
CA VAL A 143 3.06 16.13 3.41
C VAL A 143 3.84 15.09 2.63
N ILE A 144 3.70 15.04 1.30
CA ILE A 144 4.49 14.12 0.44
C ILE A 144 5.98 14.36 0.66
N ALA A 145 6.44 15.62 0.64
CA ALA A 145 7.84 15.97 0.88
C ALA A 145 8.32 15.49 2.26
N TYR A 146 7.48 15.61 3.29
CA TYR A 146 7.78 15.12 4.63
C TYR A 146 7.92 13.59 4.65
N VAL A 147 6.93 12.84 4.14
CA VAL A 147 6.97 11.37 4.09
C VAL A 147 8.20 10.87 3.33
N ILE A 148 8.51 11.48 2.18
CA ILE A 148 9.74 11.16 1.43
C ILE A 148 10.98 11.43 2.29
N SER A 149 11.00 12.48 3.09
CA SER A 149 12.15 12.83 3.94
C SER A 149 12.40 11.80 5.05
N LEU A 150 11.37 11.10 5.51
CA LEU A 150 11.46 10.03 6.51
C LEU A 150 12.09 8.74 5.94
N ASN A 151 12.16 8.61 4.62
CA ASN A 151 12.57 7.40 3.91
C ASN A 151 13.86 7.58 3.06
N LYS A 152 14.70 8.54 3.44
CA LYS A 152 16.00 8.83 2.79
C LYS A 152 17.17 8.21 3.53
#